data_cbae990b8f4a2d4513308d96cd0c7ea7
#
_entry.id   cbae990b8f4a2d4513308d96cd0c7ea7
#
_cell.length_a   1.000
_cell.length_b   1.000
_cell.length_c   1.000
_cell.angle_alpha   90.00
_cell.angle_beta   90.00
_cell.angle_gamma   90.00
#
_symmetry.space_group_name_H-M   'P 1'
#
loop_
_entity.id
_entity.type
_entity.pdbx_description
1 polymer ?
#
loop_
_entity_poly.entity_id
_entity_poly.type
_entity_poly.pdbx_seq_one_letter_code
_entity_poly.pdbx_strand_id
1 'polypeptide(L)'
;MMKILLKNAFIYPVASPAFHGDVLVENGKILKTGKNLKSDSNVKIIDCHRHHLLPGFIDVHTHLGLYDEGTGWAGNDANETIEPLCPHIRAMDGVYPLDPAFADAVKYGITTAHIMPGSANVIGGTTSVIKTAGKNISKMIIQETAGLKIALGENPKRIHSHGNKDSITRMGIMGMLREAFYEALQCDNPDSLRFAPLVKALNREIPVRIHAHRADDIISAIRFAEEFNLDLRIEHCTEGHLIADELEGLHLKVSVGPTLTRRSKVELKNKTWKTYQQLTEHGVEVSITTDHPYTPVQYLNMCAAIAVREGLSEQKALEGITILPAKNLRIDNRLGSIEEGKDADLVLWNHHPFHFLSKPKWTMIGGNFVYRES
;
A
#
# COMPACT_ATOMS: atom_id res chain seq x y z
N MET A 1 -12.32 -24.46 -18.56
CA MET A 1 -11.40 -23.35 -18.20
C MET A 1 -11.86 -22.11 -18.93
N MET A 2 -12.04 -20.99 -18.23
CA MET A 2 -12.60 -19.77 -18.86
C MET A 2 -11.47 -18.95 -19.48
N LYS A 3 -11.51 -18.81 -20.81
CA LYS A 3 -10.64 -17.88 -21.55
C LYS A 3 -11.42 -16.61 -21.88
N ILE A 4 -10.81 -15.47 -21.69
CA ILE A 4 -11.38 -14.15 -22.02
C ILE A 4 -10.39 -13.41 -22.89
N LEU A 5 -10.82 -12.94 -24.05
CA LEU A 5 -10.06 -12.04 -24.89
C LEU A 5 -10.63 -10.63 -24.76
N LEU A 6 -9.88 -9.75 -24.13
CA LEU A 6 -10.16 -8.33 -24.08
C LEU A 6 -9.59 -7.69 -25.35
N LYS A 7 -10.46 -7.24 -26.23
CA LYS A 7 -10.09 -6.70 -27.54
C LYS A 7 -10.16 -5.18 -27.57
N ASN A 8 -9.31 -4.63 -28.42
CA ASN A 8 -9.46 -3.25 -28.84
C ASN A 8 -9.34 -2.25 -27.68
N ALA A 9 -8.38 -2.48 -26.76
CA ALA A 9 -8.10 -1.59 -25.64
C ALA A 9 -6.93 -0.64 -25.96
N PHE A 10 -6.88 0.52 -25.30
CA PHE A 10 -5.67 1.29 -25.15
C PHE A 10 -4.99 0.84 -23.85
N ILE A 11 -3.95 0.04 -23.98
CA ILE A 11 -3.33 -0.72 -22.89
C ILE A 11 -2.17 0.09 -22.32
N TYR A 12 -2.15 0.23 -20.98
CA TYR A 12 -1.05 0.79 -20.20
C TYR A 12 -0.36 -0.36 -19.43
N PRO A 13 0.67 -0.99 -19.98
CA PRO A 13 1.36 -2.08 -19.27
C PRO A 13 2.08 -1.62 -18.01
N VAL A 14 2.40 -0.33 -17.92
CA VAL A 14 3.22 0.36 -16.89
C VAL A 14 4.70 0.01 -17.00
N ALA A 15 5.05 -1.28 -17.17
CA ALA A 15 6.43 -1.74 -17.35
C ALA A 15 7.00 -1.47 -18.76
N SER A 16 6.14 -1.07 -19.71
CA SER A 16 6.50 -0.74 -21.09
C SER A 16 5.58 0.34 -21.65
N PRO A 17 5.89 0.96 -22.79
CA PRO A 17 5.04 2.00 -23.39
C PRO A 17 3.61 1.52 -23.68
N ALA A 18 2.65 2.43 -23.54
CA ALA A 18 1.24 2.18 -23.83
C ALA A 18 1.01 1.92 -25.33
N PHE A 19 0.06 1.05 -25.65
CA PHE A 19 -0.26 0.69 -27.02
C PHE A 19 -1.73 0.28 -27.20
N HIS A 20 -2.24 0.37 -28.44
CA HIS A 20 -3.52 -0.22 -28.81
C HIS A 20 -3.37 -1.70 -29.08
N GLY A 21 -4.18 -2.54 -28.43
CA GLY A 21 -4.09 -3.99 -28.60
C GLY A 21 -5.12 -4.77 -27.79
N ASP A 22 -4.80 -6.03 -27.58
CA ASP A 22 -5.64 -7.04 -26.95
C ASP A 22 -4.91 -7.69 -25.77
N VAL A 23 -5.67 -8.21 -24.80
CA VAL A 23 -5.17 -9.02 -23.68
C VAL A 23 -5.95 -10.33 -23.62
N LEU A 24 -5.25 -11.45 -23.68
CA LEU A 24 -5.83 -12.77 -23.47
C LEU A 24 -5.61 -13.19 -22.01
N VAL A 25 -6.72 -13.48 -21.34
CA VAL A 25 -6.75 -13.96 -19.95
C VAL A 25 -7.16 -15.42 -19.93
N GLU A 26 -6.44 -16.26 -19.20
CA GLU A 26 -6.78 -17.66 -18.97
C GLU A 26 -6.51 -18.04 -17.52
N ASN A 27 -7.48 -18.69 -16.87
CA ASN A 27 -7.37 -19.19 -15.48
C ASN A 27 -6.91 -18.11 -14.47
N GLY A 28 -7.39 -16.89 -14.63
CA GLY A 28 -7.05 -15.78 -13.75
C GLY A 28 -5.69 -15.12 -14.00
N LYS A 29 -4.98 -15.53 -15.04
CA LYS A 29 -3.68 -15.00 -15.43
C LYS A 29 -3.72 -14.33 -16.79
N ILE A 30 -2.84 -13.36 -17.00
CA ILE A 30 -2.57 -12.77 -18.31
C ILE A 30 -1.75 -13.80 -19.10
N LEU A 31 -2.34 -14.37 -20.12
CA LEU A 31 -1.66 -15.36 -20.98
C LEU A 31 -0.85 -14.69 -22.08
N LYS A 32 -1.39 -13.63 -22.67
CA LYS A 32 -0.73 -12.93 -23.78
C LYS A 32 -1.23 -11.50 -23.92
N THR A 33 -0.33 -10.60 -24.32
CA THR A 33 -0.66 -9.25 -24.73
C THR A 33 -0.16 -9.00 -26.16
N GLY A 34 -0.84 -8.17 -26.95
CA GLY A 34 -0.39 -7.85 -28.30
C GLY A 34 -1.48 -7.28 -29.19
N LYS A 35 -1.12 -7.03 -30.47
CA LYS A 35 -2.07 -6.53 -31.48
C LYS A 35 -2.72 -7.68 -32.22
N ASN A 36 -4.03 -7.58 -32.48
CA ASN A 36 -4.79 -8.53 -33.34
C ASN A 36 -4.65 -9.98 -32.85
N LEU A 37 -4.77 -10.24 -31.54
CA LEU A 37 -4.71 -11.60 -31.03
C LEU A 37 -5.86 -12.44 -31.62
N LYS A 38 -5.52 -13.62 -32.11
CA LYS A 38 -6.51 -14.59 -32.57
C LYS A 38 -7.08 -15.35 -31.39
N SER A 39 -8.36 -15.66 -31.45
CA SER A 39 -9.05 -16.48 -30.45
C SER A 39 -9.52 -17.79 -31.05
N ASP A 40 -9.46 -18.86 -30.28
CA ASP A 40 -10.13 -20.12 -30.58
C ASP A 40 -11.64 -19.99 -30.35
N SER A 41 -12.42 -20.96 -30.83
CA SER A 41 -13.90 -20.97 -30.80
C SER A 41 -14.49 -20.91 -29.37
N ASN A 42 -13.72 -21.24 -28.34
CA ASN A 42 -14.18 -21.32 -26.93
C ASN A 42 -13.75 -20.12 -26.07
N VAL A 43 -13.41 -18.98 -26.66
CA VAL A 43 -12.95 -17.78 -25.94
C VAL A 43 -14.08 -16.76 -25.85
N LYS A 44 -14.38 -16.27 -24.65
CA LYS A 44 -15.30 -15.15 -24.47
C LYS A 44 -14.62 -13.85 -24.91
N ILE A 45 -15.13 -13.22 -25.96
CA ILE A 45 -14.61 -11.96 -26.48
C ILE A 45 -15.34 -10.80 -25.79
N ILE A 46 -14.59 -9.79 -25.35
CA ILE A 46 -15.09 -8.54 -24.78
C ILE A 46 -14.41 -7.39 -25.53
N ASP A 47 -15.20 -6.58 -26.22
CA ASP A 47 -14.70 -5.35 -26.85
C ASP A 47 -14.53 -4.26 -25.78
N CYS A 48 -13.33 -3.74 -25.69
CA CYS A 48 -12.97 -2.63 -24.79
C CYS A 48 -13.21 -1.26 -25.43
N HIS A 49 -13.74 -1.17 -26.64
CA HIS A 49 -14.14 0.07 -27.32
C HIS A 49 -13.07 1.18 -27.31
N ARG A 50 -11.79 0.81 -27.37
CA ARG A 50 -10.63 1.70 -27.26
C ARG A 50 -10.53 2.45 -25.93
N HIS A 51 -11.24 2.02 -24.89
CA HIS A 51 -11.10 2.52 -23.54
C HIS A 51 -9.73 2.15 -22.96
N HIS A 52 -9.38 2.78 -21.83
CA HIS A 52 -8.08 2.67 -21.19
C HIS A 52 -8.03 1.45 -20.28
N LEU A 53 -7.18 0.48 -20.60
CA LEU A 53 -6.97 -0.73 -19.81
C LEU A 53 -5.68 -0.60 -19.00
N LEU A 54 -5.79 -0.67 -17.69
CA LEU A 54 -4.69 -0.56 -16.75
C LEU A 54 -4.64 -1.78 -15.84
N PRO A 55 -3.46 -2.09 -15.21
CA PRO A 55 -3.44 -3.00 -14.07
C PRO A 55 -4.27 -2.43 -12.93
N GLY A 56 -4.81 -3.30 -12.09
CA GLY A 56 -5.49 -2.88 -10.87
C GLY A 56 -4.57 -2.07 -9.98
N PHE A 57 -5.11 -1.02 -9.36
CA PHE A 57 -4.37 -0.16 -8.46
C PHE A 57 -4.11 -0.87 -7.13
N ILE A 58 -3.00 -0.52 -6.51
CA ILE A 58 -2.53 -1.07 -5.25
C ILE A 58 -2.36 0.08 -4.25
N ASP A 59 -3.14 0.07 -3.18
CA ASP A 59 -2.89 0.98 -2.07
C ASP A 59 -1.94 0.33 -1.07
N VAL A 60 -0.76 0.90 -0.95
CA VAL A 60 0.39 0.33 -0.23
C VAL A 60 0.34 0.53 1.28
N HIS A 61 -0.58 1.35 1.78
CA HIS A 61 -0.76 1.65 3.20
C HIS A 61 -2.21 2.01 3.48
N THR A 62 -2.93 1.10 4.09
CA THR A 62 -4.33 1.32 4.49
C THR A 62 -4.65 0.67 5.83
N HIS A 63 -5.76 1.14 6.42
CA HIS A 63 -6.44 0.48 7.53
C HIS A 63 -7.81 -0.05 7.08
N LEU A 64 -7.95 -0.39 5.80
CA LEU A 64 -9.18 -0.85 5.18
C LEU A 64 -9.74 -2.08 5.91
N GLY A 65 -11.00 -2.00 6.35
CA GLY A 65 -11.66 -3.01 7.14
C GLY A 65 -11.27 -3.06 8.62
N LEU A 66 -10.30 -2.23 9.08
CA LEU A 66 -9.96 -2.03 10.49
C LEU A 66 -10.64 -0.78 11.10
N TYR A 67 -11.23 0.06 10.24
CA TYR A 67 -12.14 1.13 10.59
C TYR A 67 -13.44 0.89 9.85
N ASP A 68 -14.34 0.10 10.43
CA ASP A 68 -15.62 -0.23 9.80
C ASP A 68 -16.50 1.03 9.67
N GLU A 69 -16.77 1.42 8.43
CA GLU A 69 -17.49 2.65 8.13
C GLU A 69 -18.92 2.61 8.69
N GLY A 70 -19.30 3.68 9.40
CA GLY A 70 -20.64 3.85 9.96
C GLY A 70 -20.87 3.23 11.34
N THR A 71 -19.90 2.51 11.93
CA THR A 71 -20.06 1.85 13.24
C THR A 71 -19.41 2.61 14.42
N GLY A 72 -18.74 3.74 14.15
CA GLY A 72 -18.10 4.56 15.15
C GLY A 72 -16.97 3.86 15.90
N TRP A 73 -16.87 4.08 17.22
CA TRP A 73 -15.78 3.51 18.02
C TRP A 73 -15.76 1.97 18.04
N ALA A 74 -16.91 1.35 17.97
CA ALA A 74 -17.03 -0.11 18.01
C ALA A 74 -16.46 -0.81 16.77
N GLY A 75 -16.36 -0.09 15.64
CA GLY A 75 -15.72 -0.58 14.42
C GLY A 75 -14.28 -0.11 14.23
N ASN A 76 -13.65 0.41 15.28
CA ASN A 76 -12.26 0.88 15.22
C ASN A 76 -11.31 -0.12 15.87
N ASP A 77 -10.81 -1.06 15.09
CA ASP A 77 -9.87 -2.11 15.48
C ASP A 77 -8.44 -1.87 14.96
N ALA A 78 -8.15 -0.65 14.46
CA ALA A 78 -6.85 -0.37 13.89
C ALA A 78 -5.72 -0.22 14.91
N ASN A 79 -6.04 0.12 16.17
CA ASN A 79 -5.02 0.41 17.18
C ASN A 79 -5.30 -0.35 18.48
N GLU A 80 -4.39 -1.23 18.85
CA GLU A 80 -4.28 -1.71 20.24
C GLU A 80 -3.59 -0.62 21.09
N THR A 81 -4.19 -0.25 22.21
CA THR A 81 -3.68 0.88 23.03
C THR A 81 -3.27 0.48 24.44
N ILE A 82 -3.39 -0.80 24.80
CA ILE A 82 -3.08 -1.30 26.14
C ILE A 82 -1.56 -1.29 26.38
N GLU A 83 -0.78 -1.73 25.38
CA GLU A 83 0.68 -1.81 25.48
C GLU A 83 1.35 -1.10 24.29
N PRO A 84 2.52 -0.45 24.49
CA PRO A 84 3.25 0.19 23.41
C PRO A 84 3.92 -0.79 22.44
N LEU A 85 4.16 -2.05 22.86
CA LEU A 85 4.88 -3.07 22.09
C LEU A 85 3.99 -4.31 21.89
N CYS A 86 3.34 -4.40 20.75
CA CYS A 86 2.43 -5.47 20.38
C CYS A 86 2.86 -6.23 19.11
N PRO A 87 4.09 -6.80 19.05
CA PRO A 87 4.60 -7.46 17.85
C PRO A 87 3.77 -8.70 17.43
N HIS A 88 3.06 -9.32 18.38
CA HIS A 88 2.26 -10.54 18.20
C HIS A 88 0.89 -10.32 17.55
N ILE A 89 0.43 -9.06 17.44
CA ILE A 89 -0.86 -8.75 16.82
C ILE A 89 -0.75 -8.85 15.30
N ARG A 90 -1.82 -9.31 14.64
CA ARG A 90 -1.90 -9.43 13.19
C ARG A 90 -3.05 -8.56 12.68
N ALA A 91 -2.76 -7.66 11.75
CA ALA A 91 -3.80 -6.79 11.17
C ALA A 91 -4.98 -7.59 10.59
N MET A 92 -4.71 -8.75 9.97
CA MET A 92 -5.74 -9.57 9.34
C MET A 92 -6.84 -10.06 10.29
N ASP A 93 -6.53 -10.16 11.59
CA ASP A 93 -7.50 -10.66 12.59
C ASP A 93 -8.59 -9.63 12.92
N GLY A 94 -8.32 -8.33 12.68
CA GLY A 94 -9.29 -7.26 12.86
C GLY A 94 -10.07 -6.85 11.60
N VAL A 95 -9.72 -7.42 10.42
CA VAL A 95 -10.36 -7.00 9.15
C VAL A 95 -11.80 -7.49 9.05
N TYR A 96 -12.73 -6.56 8.82
CA TYR A 96 -14.12 -6.86 8.47
C TYR A 96 -14.32 -6.78 6.94
N PRO A 97 -14.40 -7.92 6.22
CA PRO A 97 -14.43 -7.93 4.74
C PRO A 97 -15.74 -7.40 4.12
N LEU A 98 -16.76 -7.14 4.93
CA LEU A 98 -18.05 -6.59 4.47
C LEU A 98 -18.16 -5.08 4.72
N ASP A 99 -17.10 -4.44 5.19
CA ASP A 99 -17.02 -2.98 5.26
C ASP A 99 -17.31 -2.37 3.86
N PRO A 100 -18.21 -1.38 3.76
CA PRO A 100 -18.57 -0.72 2.50
C PRO A 100 -17.37 -0.20 1.70
N ALA A 101 -16.29 0.17 2.37
CA ALA A 101 -15.07 0.65 1.73
C ALA A 101 -14.43 -0.37 0.77
N PHE A 102 -14.64 -1.68 0.97
CA PHE A 102 -14.22 -2.71 0.00
C PHE A 102 -14.99 -2.62 -1.31
N ALA A 103 -16.30 -2.34 -1.25
CA ALA A 103 -17.10 -2.12 -2.45
C ALA A 103 -16.66 -0.87 -3.20
N ASP A 104 -16.31 0.20 -2.47
CA ASP A 104 -15.75 1.40 -3.07
C ASP A 104 -14.38 1.15 -3.67
N ALA A 105 -13.50 0.40 -3.00
CA ALA A 105 -12.20 0.04 -3.56
C ALA A 105 -12.33 -0.61 -4.95
N VAL A 106 -13.13 -1.67 -5.08
CA VAL A 106 -13.31 -2.35 -6.38
C VAL A 106 -14.00 -1.49 -7.42
N LYS A 107 -14.96 -0.65 -7.01
CA LYS A 107 -15.67 0.29 -7.87
C LYS A 107 -14.74 1.34 -8.49
N TYR A 108 -13.68 1.71 -7.78
CA TYR A 108 -12.69 2.69 -8.23
C TYR A 108 -11.37 2.07 -8.67
N GLY A 109 -11.35 0.76 -8.94
CA GLY A 109 -10.24 0.07 -9.58
C GLY A 109 -9.07 -0.28 -8.68
N ILE A 110 -9.22 -0.16 -7.35
CA ILE A 110 -8.23 -0.64 -6.38
C ILE A 110 -8.49 -2.14 -6.17
N THR A 111 -7.57 -2.99 -6.61
CA THR A 111 -7.71 -4.45 -6.59
C THR A 111 -6.93 -5.11 -5.46
N THR A 112 -5.98 -4.39 -4.90
CA THR A 112 -5.10 -4.87 -3.84
C THR A 112 -4.88 -3.77 -2.81
N ALA A 113 -4.95 -4.13 -1.54
CA ALA A 113 -4.68 -3.25 -0.42
C ALA A 113 -3.69 -3.90 0.55
N HIS A 114 -2.78 -3.10 1.07
CA HIS A 114 -1.93 -3.48 2.18
C HIS A 114 -2.57 -3.00 3.47
N ILE A 115 -2.96 -3.93 4.30
CA ILE A 115 -3.62 -3.67 5.58
C ILE A 115 -2.58 -3.71 6.69
N MET A 116 -2.59 -2.69 7.54
CA MET A 116 -1.67 -2.61 8.66
C MET A 116 -2.32 -2.00 9.90
N PRO A 117 -1.80 -2.31 11.11
CA PRO A 117 -2.21 -1.61 12.31
C PRO A 117 -1.94 -0.11 12.21
N GLY A 118 -2.67 0.70 12.93
CA GLY A 118 -2.43 2.12 13.07
C GLY A 118 -1.08 2.44 13.72
N SER A 119 -0.88 3.69 14.06
CA SER A 119 0.40 4.21 14.56
C SER A 119 0.35 4.61 16.04
N ALA A 120 -0.61 4.08 16.81
CA ALA A 120 -0.65 4.31 18.26
C ALA A 120 0.52 3.66 19.00
N ASN A 121 0.90 2.45 18.59
CA ASN A 121 1.92 1.64 19.24
C ASN A 121 3.31 1.89 18.64
N VAL A 122 4.33 1.78 19.46
CA VAL A 122 5.74 1.80 19.02
C VAL A 122 6.01 0.59 18.11
N ILE A 123 5.51 -0.61 18.50
CA ILE A 123 5.42 -1.79 17.63
C ILE A 123 3.95 -2.20 17.59
N GLY A 124 3.32 -2.10 16.41
CA GLY A 124 1.89 -2.30 16.23
C GLY A 124 1.46 -3.69 15.75
N GLY A 125 2.42 -4.57 15.41
CA GLY A 125 2.12 -5.92 14.91
C GLY A 125 2.39 -6.13 13.43
N THR A 126 1.96 -7.26 12.91
CA THR A 126 2.22 -7.67 11.52
C THR A 126 1.15 -7.14 10.56
N THR A 127 1.57 -6.88 9.34
CA THR A 127 0.73 -6.37 8.24
C THR A 127 0.42 -7.46 7.23
N SER A 128 -0.63 -7.27 6.42
CA SER A 128 -1.06 -8.27 5.43
C SER A 128 -1.40 -7.61 4.10
N VAL A 129 -1.16 -8.30 2.98
CA VAL A 129 -1.61 -7.86 1.65
C VAL A 129 -2.79 -8.71 1.21
N ILE A 130 -3.85 -8.06 0.77
CA ILE A 130 -5.10 -8.71 0.40
C ILE A 130 -5.64 -8.23 -0.96
N LYS A 131 -6.44 -9.06 -1.62
CA LYS A 131 -7.36 -8.61 -2.69
C LYS A 131 -8.53 -7.87 -2.06
N THR A 132 -9.02 -6.85 -2.75
CA THR A 132 -10.13 -6.01 -2.23
C THR A 132 -11.52 -6.61 -2.45
N ALA A 133 -11.63 -7.75 -3.14
CA ALA A 133 -12.91 -8.43 -3.37
C ALA A 133 -12.95 -9.78 -2.65
N GLY A 134 -14.01 -9.98 -1.86
CA GLY A 134 -14.24 -11.21 -1.11
C GLY A 134 -15.17 -10.98 0.08
N LYS A 135 -15.53 -12.06 0.77
CA LYS A 135 -16.34 -12.04 2.00
C LYS A 135 -15.66 -12.82 3.13
N ASN A 136 -14.48 -13.35 2.88
CA ASN A 136 -13.72 -14.16 3.82
C ASN A 136 -12.25 -13.79 3.69
N ILE A 137 -11.69 -13.21 4.74
CA ILE A 137 -10.34 -12.70 4.76
C ILE A 137 -9.32 -13.76 4.32
N SER A 138 -9.43 -15.00 4.75
CA SER A 138 -8.51 -16.09 4.39
C SER A 138 -8.45 -16.38 2.89
N LYS A 139 -9.52 -16.04 2.13
CA LYS A 139 -9.58 -16.18 0.66
C LYS A 139 -9.13 -14.91 -0.08
N MET A 140 -9.02 -13.80 0.64
CA MET A 140 -8.56 -12.52 0.10
C MET A 140 -7.04 -12.33 0.24
N ILE A 141 -6.40 -13.08 1.14
CA ILE A 141 -4.96 -12.95 1.44
C ILE A 141 -4.11 -13.28 0.21
N ILE A 142 -3.19 -12.37 -0.12
CA ILE A 142 -2.07 -12.54 -1.05
C ILE A 142 -0.80 -12.90 -0.26
N GLN A 143 -0.60 -12.19 0.87
CA GLN A 143 0.55 -12.35 1.76
C GLN A 143 0.08 -12.12 3.20
N GLU A 144 0.16 -13.16 4.03
CA GLU A 144 -0.34 -13.12 5.40
C GLU A 144 0.48 -12.22 6.31
N THR A 145 1.81 -12.29 6.17
CA THR A 145 2.76 -11.45 6.91
C THR A 145 3.60 -10.66 5.91
N ALA A 146 3.23 -9.40 5.68
CA ALA A 146 3.86 -8.54 4.68
C ALA A 146 4.86 -7.53 5.27
N GLY A 147 4.96 -7.47 6.60
CA GLY A 147 5.87 -6.59 7.31
C GLY A 147 5.54 -6.47 8.79
N LEU A 148 6.42 -5.82 9.53
CA LEU A 148 6.25 -5.44 10.93
C LEU A 148 6.02 -3.94 11.03
N LYS A 149 4.84 -3.52 11.54
CA LYS A 149 4.50 -2.11 11.73
C LYS A 149 5.19 -1.55 12.97
N ILE A 150 5.87 -0.44 12.76
CA ILE A 150 6.53 0.37 13.79
C ILE A 150 6.04 1.81 13.63
N ALA A 151 5.96 2.58 14.72
CA ALA A 151 5.64 4.00 14.66
C ALA A 151 6.58 4.85 15.51
N LEU A 152 7.04 5.94 14.91
CA LEU A 152 7.78 7.03 15.55
C LEU A 152 6.91 8.29 15.61
N GLY A 153 7.39 9.31 16.30
CA GLY A 153 6.81 10.66 16.27
C GLY A 153 5.66 10.88 17.23
N GLU A 154 4.69 11.68 16.77
CA GLU A 154 3.66 12.28 17.66
C GLU A 154 2.63 11.26 18.17
N ASN A 155 2.25 10.28 17.34
CA ASN A 155 1.16 9.36 17.67
C ASN A 155 1.48 8.47 18.86
N PRO A 156 2.57 7.69 18.91
CA PRO A 156 2.90 6.89 20.10
C PRO A 156 3.22 7.76 21.30
N LYS A 157 3.83 8.95 21.12
CA LYS A 157 4.03 9.91 22.21
C LYS A 157 2.72 10.30 22.89
N ARG A 158 1.69 10.62 22.10
CA ARG A 158 0.40 11.09 22.59
C ARG A 158 -0.40 9.97 23.26
N ILE A 159 -0.48 8.81 22.63
CA ILE A 159 -1.35 7.72 23.07
C ILE A 159 -0.86 7.13 24.40
N HIS A 160 0.43 6.86 24.51
CA HIS A 160 0.98 6.25 25.72
C HIS A 160 1.39 7.25 26.83
N SER A 161 1.11 8.55 26.61
CA SER A 161 1.28 9.59 27.64
C SER A 161 0.05 9.76 28.56
N HIS A 162 -1.07 9.08 28.30
CA HIS A 162 -2.30 9.23 29.05
C HIS A 162 -2.32 8.31 30.28
N GLY A 163 -2.15 8.92 31.46
CA GLY A 163 -2.29 8.27 32.77
C GLY A 163 -1.10 8.54 33.65
N ASN A 164 -1.07 9.70 34.28
CA ASN A 164 -0.24 10.06 35.45
C ASN A 164 1.19 9.54 35.43
N LYS A 165 2.03 10.01 34.61
CA LYS A 165 3.50 10.02 34.64
C LYS A 165 4.12 9.85 33.26
N ASP A 166 5.00 10.79 32.96
CA ASP A 166 6.07 10.71 31.98
C ASP A 166 5.61 10.63 30.51
N SER A 167 5.59 11.80 29.86
CA SER A 167 5.44 11.86 28.42
C SER A 167 6.54 11.01 27.76
N ILE A 168 6.14 10.03 26.96
CA ILE A 168 7.08 9.27 26.13
C ILE A 168 7.81 10.26 25.21
N THR A 169 9.12 10.25 25.26
CA THR A 169 9.95 11.08 24.39
C THR A 169 10.37 10.30 23.14
N ARG A 170 10.84 10.98 22.08
CA ARG A 170 11.46 10.31 20.94
C ARG A 170 12.64 9.42 21.35
N MET A 171 13.42 9.86 22.36
CA MET A 171 14.50 9.04 22.94
C MET A 171 13.95 7.76 23.58
N GLY A 172 12.85 7.86 24.34
CA GLY A 172 12.21 6.72 24.97
C GLY A 172 11.63 5.74 23.96
N ILE A 173 10.99 6.22 22.87
CA ILE A 173 10.50 5.37 21.77
C ILE A 173 11.67 4.58 21.16
N MET A 174 12.77 5.24 20.84
CA MET A 174 13.95 4.58 20.29
C MET A 174 14.60 3.60 21.27
N GLY A 175 14.55 3.91 22.58
CA GLY A 175 15.00 3.01 23.66
C GLY A 175 14.19 1.72 23.68
N MET A 176 12.86 1.84 23.72
CA MET A 176 11.94 0.69 23.69
C MET A 176 12.12 -0.19 22.43
N LEU A 177 12.31 0.44 21.26
CA LEU A 177 12.59 -0.30 20.01
C LEU A 177 13.88 -1.11 20.12
N ARG A 178 14.97 -0.48 20.57
CA ARG A 178 16.24 -1.19 20.75
C ARG A 178 16.13 -2.34 21.72
N GLU A 179 15.52 -2.10 22.89
CA GLU A 179 15.30 -3.14 23.89
C GLU A 179 14.57 -4.35 23.31
N ALA A 180 13.44 -4.12 22.61
CA ALA A 180 12.67 -5.19 21.99
C ALA A 180 13.46 -5.99 20.94
N PHE A 181 14.27 -5.31 20.12
CA PHE A 181 15.08 -5.99 19.10
C PHE A 181 16.30 -6.69 19.70
N TYR A 182 16.94 -6.14 20.73
CA TYR A 182 17.99 -6.83 21.48
C TYR A 182 17.48 -8.06 22.23
N GLU A 183 16.30 -7.98 22.86
CA GLU A 183 15.65 -9.14 23.47
C GLU A 183 15.37 -10.23 22.42
N ALA A 184 14.90 -9.85 21.22
CA ALA A 184 14.67 -10.80 20.14
C ALA A 184 15.95 -11.47 19.61
N LEU A 185 17.09 -10.76 19.61
CA LEU A 185 18.40 -11.32 19.24
C LEU A 185 18.93 -12.35 20.27
N GLN A 186 18.49 -12.24 21.52
CA GLN A 186 18.98 -13.07 22.63
C GLN A 186 17.95 -14.11 23.10
N CYS A 187 16.76 -14.18 22.43
CA CYS A 187 15.69 -15.05 22.90
C CYS A 187 15.99 -16.53 22.65
N ASP A 188 15.74 -17.37 23.67
CA ASP A 188 15.88 -18.84 23.58
C ASP A 188 14.76 -19.48 22.76
N ASN A 189 13.61 -18.80 22.59
CA ASN A 189 12.45 -19.26 21.84
C ASN A 189 12.05 -18.24 20.74
N PRO A 190 12.72 -18.26 19.60
CA PRO A 190 12.49 -17.34 18.49
C PRO A 190 11.11 -17.49 17.84
N ASP A 191 10.47 -18.66 18.00
CA ASP A 191 9.13 -18.95 17.44
C ASP A 191 7.98 -18.52 18.35
N SER A 192 8.26 -17.97 19.53
CA SER A 192 7.20 -17.43 20.39
C SER A 192 6.42 -16.32 19.71
N LEU A 193 5.12 -16.21 19.97
CA LEU A 193 4.27 -15.19 19.35
C LEU A 193 4.83 -13.77 19.49
N ARG A 194 5.50 -13.49 20.61
CA ARG A 194 6.10 -12.17 20.89
C ARG A 194 7.35 -11.91 20.03
N PHE A 195 8.23 -12.89 19.86
CA PHE A 195 9.53 -12.70 19.21
C PHE A 195 9.52 -13.05 17.73
N ALA A 196 8.70 -14.00 17.28
CA ALA A 196 8.71 -14.45 15.90
C ALA A 196 8.62 -13.31 14.85
N PRO A 197 7.77 -12.27 14.99
CA PRO A 197 7.76 -11.17 14.03
C PRO A 197 9.03 -10.31 14.04
N LEU A 198 9.65 -10.14 15.21
CA LEU A 198 10.93 -9.41 15.36
C LEU A 198 12.08 -10.19 14.74
N VAL A 199 12.16 -11.49 15.01
CA VAL A 199 13.17 -12.39 14.44
C VAL A 199 13.04 -12.45 12.92
N LYS A 200 11.83 -12.55 12.37
CA LYS A 200 11.59 -12.46 10.91
C LYS A 200 12.08 -11.12 10.32
N ALA A 201 11.90 -10.02 11.05
CA ALA A 201 12.40 -8.71 10.62
C ALA A 201 13.94 -8.66 10.66
N LEU A 202 14.57 -9.16 11.72
CA LEU A 202 16.03 -9.27 11.86
C LEU A 202 16.65 -10.15 10.77
N ASN A 203 15.98 -11.25 10.40
CA ASN A 203 16.39 -12.12 9.30
C ASN A 203 16.08 -11.54 7.91
N ARG A 204 15.45 -10.34 7.83
CA ARG A 204 15.00 -9.70 6.58
C ARG A 204 13.98 -10.54 5.78
N GLU A 205 13.34 -11.52 6.43
CA GLU A 205 12.24 -12.29 5.83
C GLU A 205 11.04 -11.38 5.56
N ILE A 206 10.76 -10.44 6.48
CA ILE A 206 9.76 -9.39 6.34
C ILE A 206 10.40 -8.01 6.51
N PRO A 207 9.92 -6.97 5.79
CA PRO A 207 10.37 -5.61 6.01
C PRO A 207 9.83 -5.04 7.33
N VAL A 208 10.56 -4.07 7.90
CA VAL A 208 10.00 -3.16 8.90
C VAL A 208 9.36 -1.97 8.21
N ARG A 209 8.16 -1.59 8.64
CA ARG A 209 7.35 -0.52 8.08
C ARG A 209 7.16 0.58 9.10
N ILE A 210 8.00 1.61 8.99
CA ILE A 210 8.15 2.62 10.04
C ILE A 210 7.37 3.89 9.65
N HIS A 211 6.31 4.19 10.41
CA HIS A 211 5.59 5.45 10.37
C HIS A 211 6.50 6.58 10.83
N ALA A 212 6.78 7.53 9.95
CA ALA A 212 7.57 8.72 10.24
C ALA A 212 7.15 9.88 9.33
N HIS A 213 6.72 10.99 9.94
CA HIS A 213 6.35 12.21 9.21
C HIS A 213 7.48 13.23 9.15
N ARG A 214 8.12 13.49 10.30
CA ARG A 214 9.13 14.53 10.45
C ARG A 214 10.50 14.07 9.95
N ALA A 215 11.30 15.00 9.48
CA ALA A 215 12.65 14.75 8.98
C ALA A 215 13.54 14.05 10.04
N ASP A 216 13.49 14.48 11.31
CA ASP A 216 14.25 13.87 12.41
C ASP A 216 13.80 12.43 12.73
N ASP A 217 12.50 12.14 12.65
CA ASP A 217 11.96 10.78 12.81
C ASP A 217 12.32 9.89 11.60
N ILE A 218 12.32 10.42 10.37
CA ILE A 218 12.76 9.72 9.16
C ILE A 218 14.22 9.29 9.28
N ILE A 219 15.12 10.21 9.65
CA ILE A 219 16.55 9.90 9.87
C ILE A 219 16.71 8.89 11.02
N SER A 220 15.92 9.00 12.08
CA SER A 220 15.98 8.04 13.18
C SER A 220 15.53 6.65 12.75
N ALA A 221 14.53 6.54 11.86
CA ALA A 221 14.11 5.27 11.27
C ALA A 221 15.23 4.63 10.43
N ILE A 222 15.93 5.43 9.62
CA ILE A 222 17.05 4.97 8.80
C ILE A 222 18.19 4.44 9.70
N ARG A 223 18.62 5.23 10.66
CA ARG A 223 19.68 4.83 11.62
C ARG A 223 19.32 3.55 12.39
N PHE A 224 18.06 3.41 12.79
CA PHE A 224 17.58 2.20 13.46
C PHE A 224 17.64 0.98 12.53
N ALA A 225 17.23 1.15 11.29
CA ALA A 225 17.30 0.07 10.30
C ALA A 225 18.74 -0.34 9.97
N GLU A 226 19.67 0.60 9.93
CA GLU A 226 21.10 0.35 9.75
C GLU A 226 21.68 -0.40 10.97
N GLU A 227 21.37 0.05 12.19
CA GLU A 227 21.84 -0.56 13.46
C GLU A 227 21.51 -2.05 13.54
N PHE A 228 20.35 -2.48 13.05
CA PHE A 228 19.88 -3.86 13.09
C PHE A 228 19.87 -4.56 11.71
N ASN A 229 20.43 -3.94 10.68
CA ASN A 229 20.45 -4.45 9.30
C ASN A 229 19.07 -4.86 8.77
N LEU A 230 18.05 -4.01 8.99
CA LEU A 230 16.66 -4.30 8.63
C LEU A 230 16.35 -3.92 7.17
N ASP A 231 15.33 -4.56 6.58
CA ASP A 231 14.75 -4.11 5.31
C ASP A 231 13.68 -3.05 5.59
N LEU A 232 14.07 -1.77 5.43
CA LEU A 232 13.25 -0.61 5.80
C LEU A 232 12.25 -0.22 4.71
N ARG A 233 11.02 0.08 5.13
CA ARG A 233 10.02 0.86 4.38
C ARG A 233 9.59 2.03 5.24
N ILE A 234 9.59 3.25 4.69
CA ILE A 234 9.14 4.44 5.41
C ILE A 234 7.71 4.75 4.99
N GLU A 235 6.83 4.83 5.97
CA GLU A 235 5.44 5.20 5.78
C GLU A 235 5.25 6.69 6.01
N HIS A 236 4.46 7.33 5.15
CA HIS A 236 4.13 8.76 5.08
C HIS A 236 5.26 9.66 4.56
N CYS A 237 6.45 9.62 5.12
CA CYS A 237 7.62 10.39 4.67
C CYS A 237 7.30 11.87 4.39
N THR A 238 6.45 12.50 5.22
CA THR A 238 5.80 13.79 4.93
C THR A 238 6.80 14.94 4.74
N GLU A 239 7.85 15.00 5.56
CA GLU A 239 8.93 15.98 5.47
C GLU A 239 10.15 15.47 4.68
N GLY A 240 10.03 14.34 3.98
CA GLY A 240 11.14 13.79 3.17
C GLY A 240 11.70 14.77 2.15
N HIS A 241 10.85 15.68 1.62
CA HIS A 241 11.29 16.72 0.72
C HIS A 241 12.26 17.76 1.34
N LEU A 242 12.29 17.88 2.67
CA LEU A 242 13.22 18.78 3.37
C LEU A 242 14.63 18.19 3.53
N ILE A 243 14.77 16.88 3.28
CA ILE A 243 16.01 16.11 3.44
C ILE A 243 16.22 15.19 2.23
N ALA A 244 15.69 15.51 1.08
CA ALA A 244 15.71 14.63 -0.09
C ALA A 244 17.14 14.31 -0.56
N ASP A 245 18.06 15.25 -0.42
CA ASP A 245 19.50 15.11 -0.64
C ASP A 245 20.14 14.08 0.30
N GLU A 246 19.73 14.03 1.56
CA GLU A 246 20.21 13.03 2.53
C GLU A 246 19.64 11.62 2.26
N LEU A 247 18.56 11.51 1.49
CA LEU A 247 17.93 10.24 1.12
C LEU A 247 18.47 9.68 -0.20
N GLU A 248 19.20 10.48 -0.97
CA GLU A 248 19.76 10.07 -2.26
C GLU A 248 20.76 8.92 -2.10
N GLY A 249 20.66 7.92 -2.99
CA GLY A 249 21.54 6.75 -2.97
C GLY A 249 21.24 5.69 -1.91
N LEU A 250 20.30 5.93 -1.00
CA LEU A 250 19.92 4.94 0.03
C LEU A 250 18.97 3.85 -0.50
N HIS A 251 18.53 3.93 -1.76
CA HIS A 251 17.61 2.97 -2.40
C HIS A 251 16.32 2.72 -1.59
N LEU A 252 15.82 3.77 -0.93
CA LEU A 252 14.64 3.69 -0.07
C LEU A 252 13.37 3.47 -0.89
N LYS A 253 12.45 2.70 -0.32
CA LYS A 253 11.07 2.57 -0.76
C LYS A 253 10.16 3.24 0.25
N VAL A 254 9.43 4.26 -0.19
CA VAL A 254 8.58 5.05 0.69
C VAL A 254 7.12 5.02 0.22
N SER A 255 6.20 5.14 1.17
CA SER A 255 4.77 5.34 0.92
C SER A 255 4.44 6.78 1.30
N VAL A 256 4.13 7.64 0.34
CA VAL A 256 3.80 9.04 0.61
C VAL A 256 2.29 9.23 0.62
N GLY A 257 1.77 9.79 1.70
CA GLY A 257 0.35 10.04 1.98
C GLY A 257 0.02 9.92 3.48
N PRO A 258 -1.20 10.31 3.90
CA PRO A 258 -2.30 10.88 3.13
C PRO A 258 -2.08 12.39 2.88
N THR A 259 -1.96 12.79 1.63
CA THR A 259 -1.73 14.21 1.31
C THR A 259 -3.05 14.96 1.09
N LEU A 260 -4.09 14.26 0.58
CA LEU A 260 -5.44 14.78 0.40
C LEU A 260 -6.22 14.83 1.73
N THR A 261 -5.64 15.49 2.72
CA THR A 261 -6.23 15.69 4.05
C THR A 261 -5.83 17.06 4.60
N ARG A 262 -6.53 17.52 5.64
CA ARG A 262 -6.10 18.72 6.38
C ARG A 262 -4.81 18.46 7.17
N ARG A 263 -4.12 19.52 7.58
CA ARG A 263 -3.00 19.46 8.54
C ARG A 263 -3.56 19.33 9.96
N SER A 264 -3.87 18.11 10.39
CA SER A 264 -4.59 17.84 11.65
C SER A 264 -3.69 17.72 12.88
N LYS A 265 -2.38 17.65 12.71
CA LYS A 265 -1.37 17.50 13.78
C LYS A 265 -0.09 18.24 13.41
N VAL A 266 0.77 18.51 14.41
CA VAL A 266 1.98 19.34 14.27
C VAL A 266 2.96 18.76 13.25
N GLU A 267 3.15 17.46 13.22
CA GLU A 267 4.07 16.79 12.28
C GLU A 267 3.60 16.83 10.82
N LEU A 268 2.38 17.31 10.54
CA LEU A 268 1.86 17.55 9.18
C LEU A 268 1.99 19.01 8.73
N LYS A 269 2.61 19.90 9.52
CA LYS A 269 2.69 21.35 9.20
C LYS A 269 3.32 21.62 7.84
N ASN A 270 4.35 20.86 7.48
CA ASN A 270 5.10 20.99 6.24
C ASN A 270 4.60 20.08 5.09
N LYS A 271 3.42 19.44 5.26
CA LYS A 271 2.83 18.56 4.25
C LYS A 271 2.60 19.33 2.94
N THR A 272 3.13 18.80 1.83
CA THR A 272 3.02 19.38 0.49
C THR A 272 2.95 18.29 -0.58
N TRP A 273 2.31 18.58 -1.70
CA TRP A 273 2.29 17.70 -2.87
C TRP A 273 3.64 17.63 -3.60
N LYS A 274 4.52 18.61 -3.41
CA LYS A 274 5.86 18.61 -4.00
C LYS A 274 6.76 17.48 -3.48
N THR A 275 6.41 16.87 -2.33
CA THR A 275 7.16 15.74 -1.75
C THR A 275 7.34 14.60 -2.73
N TYR A 276 6.31 14.28 -3.53
CA TYR A 276 6.36 13.18 -4.51
C TYR A 276 7.43 13.41 -5.58
N GLN A 277 7.41 14.59 -6.20
CA GLN A 277 8.39 14.98 -7.23
C GLN A 277 9.80 15.01 -6.66
N GLN A 278 10.00 15.72 -5.56
CA GLN A 278 11.34 15.93 -4.99
C GLN A 278 12.01 14.62 -4.57
N LEU A 279 11.28 13.73 -3.90
CA LEU A 279 11.81 12.41 -3.56
C LEU A 279 12.14 11.58 -4.81
N THR A 280 11.26 11.62 -5.83
CA THR A 280 11.49 10.89 -7.08
C THR A 280 12.73 11.40 -7.83
N GLU A 281 12.96 12.72 -7.86
CA GLU A 281 14.13 13.35 -8.49
C GLU A 281 15.45 12.94 -7.80
N HIS A 282 15.42 12.63 -6.50
CA HIS A 282 16.57 12.10 -5.75
C HIS A 282 16.63 10.57 -5.72
N GLY A 283 15.94 9.88 -6.64
CA GLY A 283 16.05 8.43 -6.82
C GLY A 283 15.32 7.57 -5.79
N VAL A 284 14.46 8.17 -4.94
CA VAL A 284 13.64 7.43 -3.98
C VAL A 284 12.46 6.79 -4.70
N GLU A 285 12.18 5.50 -4.44
CA GLU A 285 11.01 4.80 -4.97
C GLU A 285 9.74 5.21 -4.20
N VAL A 286 8.92 6.09 -4.81
CA VAL A 286 7.74 6.66 -4.17
C VAL A 286 6.48 5.92 -4.57
N SER A 287 5.82 5.27 -3.62
CA SER A 287 4.44 4.78 -3.72
C SER A 287 3.47 5.83 -3.18
N ILE A 288 2.31 5.97 -3.83
CA ILE A 288 1.25 6.89 -3.41
C ILE A 288 0.21 6.11 -2.61
N THR A 289 -0.24 6.65 -1.48
CA THR A 289 -1.21 5.97 -0.62
C THR A 289 -2.29 6.90 -0.12
N THR A 290 -3.45 6.32 0.22
CA THR A 290 -4.56 7.04 0.84
C THR A 290 -4.47 7.09 2.35
N ASP A 291 -3.82 6.10 2.97
CA ASP A 291 -3.90 5.91 4.44
C ASP A 291 -5.38 5.82 4.88
N HIS A 292 -6.21 5.09 4.08
CA HIS A 292 -7.63 4.94 4.38
C HIS A 292 -7.85 4.57 5.86
N PRO A 293 -8.76 5.25 6.59
CA PRO A 293 -9.83 6.12 6.11
C PRO A 293 -9.47 7.62 6.07
N TYR A 294 -8.25 8.04 6.36
CA TYR A 294 -7.88 9.47 6.41
C TYR A 294 -8.09 10.17 5.06
N THR A 295 -7.71 9.52 3.97
CA THR A 295 -8.25 9.78 2.62
C THR A 295 -9.03 8.52 2.24
N PRO A 296 -10.31 8.61 1.88
CA PRO A 296 -11.06 7.43 1.46
C PRO A 296 -10.39 6.72 0.27
N VAL A 297 -10.37 5.37 0.31
CA VAL A 297 -9.60 4.52 -0.62
C VAL A 297 -9.90 4.81 -2.09
N GLN A 298 -11.15 5.14 -2.42
CA GLN A 298 -11.58 5.46 -3.79
C GLN A 298 -10.91 6.67 -4.41
N TYR A 299 -10.20 7.49 -3.65
CA TYR A 299 -9.48 8.67 -4.13
C TYR A 299 -7.98 8.42 -4.42
N LEU A 300 -7.53 7.17 -4.47
CA LEU A 300 -6.12 6.85 -4.77
C LEU A 300 -5.67 7.43 -6.12
N ASN A 301 -6.47 7.25 -7.18
CA ASN A 301 -6.18 7.84 -8.50
C ASN A 301 -6.20 9.38 -8.48
N MET A 302 -7.05 9.98 -7.65
CA MET A 302 -7.10 11.42 -7.48
C MET A 302 -5.84 11.95 -6.77
N CYS A 303 -5.33 11.23 -5.77
CA CYS A 303 -4.05 11.55 -5.14
C CYS A 303 -2.91 11.55 -6.18
N ALA A 304 -2.88 10.53 -7.04
CA ALA A 304 -1.90 10.47 -8.13
C ALA A 304 -2.07 11.62 -9.14
N ALA A 305 -3.30 11.93 -9.55
CA ALA A 305 -3.60 13.04 -10.47
C ALA A 305 -3.18 14.40 -9.89
N ILE A 306 -3.39 14.63 -8.60
CA ILE A 306 -2.95 15.86 -7.94
C ILE A 306 -1.41 15.92 -7.87
N ALA A 307 -0.74 14.79 -7.58
CA ALA A 307 0.72 14.74 -7.60
C ALA A 307 1.28 15.10 -8.98
N VAL A 308 0.62 14.67 -10.08
CA VAL A 308 0.98 15.08 -11.46
C VAL A 308 0.79 16.58 -11.65
N ARG A 309 -0.34 17.13 -11.24
CA ARG A 309 -0.59 18.58 -11.31
C ARG A 309 0.48 19.39 -10.57
N GLU A 310 1.03 18.86 -9.50
CA GLU A 310 2.04 19.49 -8.65
C GLU A 310 3.49 19.15 -9.05
N GLY A 311 3.68 18.50 -10.24
CA GLY A 311 4.98 18.35 -10.89
C GLY A 311 5.53 16.93 -11.04
N LEU A 312 4.90 15.92 -10.46
CA LEU A 312 5.31 14.53 -10.71
C LEU A 312 4.96 14.15 -12.15
N SER A 313 5.81 13.40 -12.86
CA SER A 313 5.45 12.92 -14.20
C SER A 313 4.29 11.92 -14.14
N GLU A 314 3.43 11.93 -15.19
CA GLU A 314 2.27 11.04 -15.28
C GLU A 314 2.69 9.57 -15.19
N GLN A 315 3.79 9.19 -15.84
CA GLN A 315 4.34 7.84 -15.77
C GLN A 315 4.72 7.45 -14.35
N LYS A 316 5.42 8.35 -13.60
CA LYS A 316 5.79 8.09 -12.20
C LYS A 316 4.60 8.02 -11.27
N ALA A 317 3.56 8.80 -11.53
CA ALA A 317 2.31 8.73 -10.78
C ALA A 317 1.56 7.40 -11.02
N LEU A 318 1.51 6.90 -12.28
CA LEU A 318 0.97 5.57 -12.59
C LEU A 318 1.81 4.46 -11.94
N GLU A 319 3.13 4.54 -12.05
CA GLU A 319 4.03 3.61 -11.35
C GLU A 319 3.78 3.63 -9.83
N GLY A 320 3.55 4.81 -9.25
CA GLY A 320 3.33 5.05 -7.82
C GLY A 320 2.05 4.44 -7.24
N ILE A 321 1.08 4.05 -8.07
CA ILE A 321 -0.16 3.37 -7.65
C ILE A 321 -0.29 1.96 -8.23
N THR A 322 0.76 1.44 -8.88
CA THR A 322 0.75 0.12 -9.54
C THR A 322 2.02 -0.68 -9.25
N ILE A 323 3.08 -0.50 -10.04
CA ILE A 323 4.29 -1.34 -9.96
C ILE A 323 5.18 -0.99 -8.77
N LEU A 324 5.31 0.27 -8.35
CA LEU A 324 6.12 0.64 -7.20
C LEU A 324 5.53 0.13 -5.89
N PRO A 325 4.20 0.24 -5.60
CA PRO A 325 3.57 -0.48 -4.49
C PRO A 325 3.80 -1.99 -4.56
N ALA A 326 3.68 -2.61 -5.75
CA ALA A 326 3.90 -4.05 -5.90
C ALA A 326 5.34 -4.43 -5.51
N LYS A 327 6.35 -3.66 -5.93
CA LYS A 327 7.75 -3.84 -5.55
C LYS A 327 7.98 -3.58 -4.05
N ASN A 328 7.34 -2.55 -3.50
CA ASN A 328 7.40 -2.23 -2.08
C ASN A 328 6.89 -3.40 -1.23
N LEU A 329 5.85 -4.09 -1.71
CA LEU A 329 5.20 -5.23 -1.07
C LEU A 329 5.82 -6.59 -1.46
N ARG A 330 6.85 -6.63 -2.34
CA ARG A 330 7.47 -7.87 -2.86
C ARG A 330 6.47 -8.81 -3.57
N ILE A 331 5.49 -8.23 -4.30
CA ILE A 331 4.47 -8.96 -5.07
C ILE A 331 4.49 -8.61 -6.57
N ASP A 332 5.52 -7.93 -7.02
CA ASP A 332 5.68 -7.44 -8.39
C ASP A 332 5.87 -8.56 -9.43
N ASN A 333 6.19 -9.77 -9.00
CA ASN A 333 6.16 -10.97 -9.82
C ASN A 333 4.73 -11.42 -10.17
N ARG A 334 3.70 -10.91 -9.46
CA ARG A 334 2.30 -11.27 -9.67
C ARG A 334 1.42 -10.10 -10.11
N LEU A 335 1.70 -8.88 -9.64
CA LEU A 335 0.83 -7.71 -9.74
C LEU A 335 1.59 -6.45 -10.17
N GLY A 336 0.86 -5.37 -10.41
CA GLY A 336 1.39 -4.02 -10.64
C GLY A 336 1.68 -3.67 -12.10
N SER A 337 1.57 -4.61 -13.03
CA SER A 337 1.73 -4.36 -14.48
C SER A 337 0.94 -5.36 -15.32
N ILE A 338 0.69 -5.03 -16.60
CA ILE A 338 0.07 -5.95 -17.56
C ILE A 338 1.18 -6.69 -18.29
N GLU A 339 1.58 -7.83 -17.75
CA GLU A 339 2.62 -8.71 -18.31
C GLU A 339 2.18 -10.17 -18.29
N GLU A 340 2.68 -10.97 -19.23
CA GLU A 340 2.38 -12.40 -19.32
C GLU A 340 2.79 -13.14 -18.04
N GLY A 341 1.91 -14.00 -17.53
CA GLY A 341 2.09 -14.78 -16.30
C GLY A 341 1.58 -14.09 -15.02
N LYS A 342 1.37 -12.77 -15.03
CA LYS A 342 0.82 -12.05 -13.87
C LYS A 342 -0.67 -12.30 -13.69
N ASP A 343 -1.18 -12.04 -12.50
CA ASP A 343 -2.61 -12.12 -12.17
C ASP A 343 -3.39 -11.15 -13.07
N ALA A 344 -4.53 -11.60 -13.58
CA ALA A 344 -5.41 -10.75 -14.38
C ALA A 344 -6.26 -9.85 -13.45
N ASP A 345 -5.57 -8.93 -12.77
CA ASP A 345 -6.14 -7.82 -12.03
C ASP A 345 -6.11 -6.60 -12.95
N LEU A 346 -7.23 -6.31 -13.59
CA LEU A 346 -7.33 -5.36 -14.69
C LEU A 346 -8.52 -4.41 -14.47
N VAL A 347 -8.36 -3.16 -14.89
CA VAL A 347 -9.42 -2.15 -14.82
C VAL A 347 -9.56 -1.47 -16.17
N LEU A 348 -10.79 -1.45 -16.70
CA LEU A 348 -11.11 -0.69 -17.89
C LEU A 348 -11.75 0.64 -17.50
N TRP A 349 -11.13 1.73 -17.91
CA TRP A 349 -11.55 3.11 -17.64
C TRP A 349 -12.11 3.75 -18.89
N ASN A 350 -13.17 4.55 -18.76
CA ASN A 350 -13.76 5.31 -19.88
C ASN A 350 -12.81 6.39 -20.43
N HIS A 351 -11.95 6.97 -19.59
CA HIS A 351 -10.89 7.94 -19.92
C HIS A 351 -9.61 7.55 -19.19
N HIS A 352 -8.52 8.29 -19.41
CA HIS A 352 -7.31 8.15 -18.58
C HIS A 352 -7.66 8.31 -17.10
N PRO A 353 -7.15 7.45 -16.17
CA PRO A 353 -7.60 7.43 -14.78
C PRO A 353 -7.37 8.75 -14.01
N PHE A 354 -6.47 9.60 -14.50
CA PHE A 354 -6.21 10.93 -13.92
C PHE A 354 -7.11 12.04 -14.46
N HIS A 355 -7.95 11.73 -15.44
CA HIS A 355 -8.97 12.67 -15.88
C HIS A 355 -10.09 12.75 -14.85
N PHE A 356 -10.50 13.96 -14.45
CA PHE A 356 -11.44 14.17 -13.33
C PHE A 356 -12.79 13.42 -13.48
N LEU A 357 -13.29 13.26 -14.71
CA LEU A 357 -14.54 12.54 -14.99
C LEU A 357 -14.32 11.05 -15.28
N SER A 358 -13.10 10.56 -15.08
CA SER A 358 -12.81 9.15 -15.34
C SER A 358 -13.43 8.25 -14.30
N LYS A 359 -13.99 7.13 -14.78
CA LYS A 359 -14.53 6.07 -13.93
C LYS A 359 -14.30 4.71 -14.56
N PRO A 360 -14.13 3.65 -13.77
CA PRO A 360 -14.07 2.30 -14.29
C PRO A 360 -15.38 1.89 -14.97
N LYS A 361 -15.27 1.28 -16.15
CA LYS A 361 -16.34 0.53 -16.80
C LYS A 361 -16.51 -0.84 -16.17
N TRP A 362 -15.40 -1.43 -15.77
CA TRP A 362 -15.36 -2.66 -14.99
C TRP A 362 -14.01 -2.84 -14.29
N THR A 363 -14.03 -3.63 -13.22
CA THR A 363 -12.85 -4.08 -12.49
C THR A 363 -12.82 -5.61 -12.46
N MET A 364 -11.67 -6.18 -12.76
CA MET A 364 -11.39 -7.61 -12.78
C MET A 364 -10.32 -7.94 -11.76
N ILE A 365 -10.54 -8.98 -10.95
CA ILE A 365 -9.57 -9.53 -10.00
C ILE A 365 -9.42 -11.03 -10.26
N GLY A 366 -8.20 -11.50 -10.51
CA GLY A 366 -7.94 -12.90 -10.82
C GLY A 366 -8.78 -13.43 -11.98
N GLY A 367 -9.00 -12.62 -13.02
CA GLY A 367 -9.80 -12.98 -14.19
C GLY A 367 -11.32 -12.92 -13.99
N ASN A 368 -11.81 -12.57 -12.79
CA ASN A 368 -13.23 -12.46 -12.48
C ASN A 368 -13.66 -10.98 -12.41
N PHE A 369 -14.78 -10.67 -13.06
CA PHE A 369 -15.36 -9.32 -12.94
C PHE A 369 -15.99 -9.15 -11.56
N VAL A 370 -15.41 -8.26 -10.75
CA VAL A 370 -15.88 -7.95 -9.39
C VAL A 370 -16.73 -6.68 -9.36
N TYR A 371 -16.60 -5.82 -10.38
CA TYR A 371 -17.44 -4.64 -10.59
C TYR A 371 -17.70 -4.45 -12.08
N ARG A 372 -18.92 -4.01 -12.43
CA ARG A 372 -19.29 -3.52 -13.76
C ARG A 372 -20.22 -2.32 -13.60
N GLU A 373 -19.96 -1.28 -14.39
CA GLU A 373 -20.88 -0.16 -14.53
C GLU A 373 -22.21 -0.68 -15.10
N SER A 374 -23.33 -0.36 -14.42
CA SER A 374 -24.69 -0.69 -14.82
C SER A 374 -25.14 0.13 -16.03
#